data_4fb2595ba33fcd6dbde0dbcf9eff8ded
#
_entry.id   4fb2595ba33fcd6dbde0dbcf9eff8ded
#
_cell.length_a   1.000
_cell.length_b   1.000
_cell.length_c   1.000
_cell.angle_alpha   90.00
_cell.angle_beta   90.00
_cell.angle_gamma   90.00
#
_symmetry.space_group_name_H-M   'P 1'
#
loop_
_entity.id
_entity.type
_entity.pdbx_description
1 polymer ?
#
loop_
_entity_poly.entity_id
_entity_poly.type
_entity_poly.pdbx_seq_one_letter_code
_entity_poly.pdbx_strand_id
1 'polypeptide(L)'
;ISEESDLKPKPMIEIGGKPILWHIMKIYAHYGINDFIICCGYKGKIIKEYFEDFKSEPWNVQTIDTGLETMTGGRLKRIENEIDDTFCMTYGDGVSDVNLNDLILFHKKNQLIGTLTAIHPPERFGVLDLSGNYVTAFHEKHRGESSWINGGFFVFEKEIFDYIKNGDSTTLER
;
A
#
# COMPACT_ATOMS: atom_id res chain seq x y z
N ILE A 1 -0.26 -7.24 17.40
CA ILE A 1 -0.82 -6.32 16.37
C ILE A 1 -2.33 -6.17 16.53
N SER A 2 -3.09 -7.22 16.87
CA SER A 2 -4.55 -7.12 17.03
C SER A 2 -4.98 -6.23 18.21
N GLU A 3 -4.30 -6.31 19.35
CA GLU A 3 -4.64 -5.53 20.54
C GLU A 3 -4.30 -4.04 20.41
N GLU A 4 -3.22 -3.70 19.69
CA GLU A 4 -2.85 -2.31 19.43
C GLU A 4 -3.73 -1.63 18.38
N SER A 5 -4.31 -2.39 17.44
CA SER A 5 -5.18 -1.84 16.41
C SER A 5 -6.53 -1.36 16.98
N ASP A 6 -6.92 -1.81 18.18
CA ASP A 6 -8.08 -1.27 18.89
C ASP A 6 -7.83 0.14 19.46
N LEU A 7 -6.60 0.54 19.62
CA LEU A 7 -6.20 1.86 20.13
C LEU A 7 -5.79 2.83 19.03
N LYS A 8 -4.99 2.36 18.05
CA LYS A 8 -4.46 3.16 16.94
C LYS A 8 -4.82 2.52 15.59
N PRO A 9 -5.00 3.29 14.48
CA PRO A 9 -5.13 2.69 13.16
C PRO A 9 -3.80 2.01 12.76
N LYS A 10 -3.87 0.92 12.01
CA LYS A 10 -2.68 0.12 11.63
C LYS A 10 -1.49 0.94 11.13
N PRO A 11 -1.66 1.96 10.26
CA PRO A 11 -0.54 2.80 9.82
C PRO A 11 0.19 3.53 10.95
N MET A 12 -0.45 3.70 12.12
CA MET A 12 0.10 4.39 13.27
C MET A 12 0.69 3.46 14.34
N ILE A 13 0.75 2.16 14.08
CA ILE A 13 1.50 1.21 14.91
C ILE A 13 2.98 1.52 14.76
N GLU A 14 3.69 1.57 15.88
CA GLU A 14 5.08 2.01 15.89
C GLU A 14 6.06 0.84 15.76
N ILE A 15 7.09 1.06 14.95
CA ILE A 15 8.27 0.21 14.81
C ILE A 15 9.49 1.08 15.08
N GLY A 16 10.28 0.74 16.08
CA GLY A 16 11.44 1.55 16.46
C GLY A 16 11.10 3.00 16.87
N GLY A 17 9.93 3.22 17.47
CA GLY A 17 9.46 4.53 17.95
C GLY A 17 8.93 5.47 16.86
N LYS A 18 8.66 4.93 15.65
CA LYS A 18 8.01 5.68 14.55
C LYS A 18 6.88 4.85 13.95
N PRO A 19 5.76 5.48 13.54
CA PRO A 19 4.66 4.78 12.86
C PRO A 19 5.10 4.07 11.59
N ILE A 20 4.44 2.97 11.24
CA ILE A 20 4.65 2.28 9.94
C ILE A 20 4.52 3.28 8.79
N LEU A 21 3.53 4.16 8.84
CA LEU A 21 3.31 5.19 7.82
C LEU A 21 4.52 6.12 7.66
N TRP A 22 5.19 6.49 8.77
CA TRP A 22 6.43 7.27 8.69
C TRP A 22 7.53 6.52 7.92
N HIS A 23 7.69 5.21 8.17
CA HIS A 23 8.68 4.39 7.45
C HIS A 23 8.38 4.31 5.96
N ILE A 24 7.11 4.17 5.58
CA ILE A 24 6.68 4.18 4.18
C ILE A 24 7.04 5.52 3.53
N MET A 25 6.69 6.64 4.15
CA MET A 25 7.01 7.97 3.64
C MET A 25 8.54 8.18 3.54
N LYS A 26 9.31 7.63 4.48
CA LYS A 26 10.79 7.66 4.44
C LYS A 26 11.36 6.88 3.27
N ILE A 27 10.75 5.75 2.88
CA ILE A 27 11.11 5.02 1.66
C ILE A 27 10.94 5.93 0.44
N TYR A 28 9.77 6.56 0.28
CA TYR A 28 9.51 7.47 -0.84
C TYR A 28 10.46 8.68 -0.84
N ALA A 29 10.68 9.29 0.33
CA ALA A 29 11.57 10.45 0.48
C ALA A 29 13.04 10.12 0.12
N HIS A 30 13.50 8.88 0.33
CA HIS A 30 14.82 8.43 -0.11
C HIS A 30 14.99 8.55 -1.63
N TYR A 31 13.91 8.46 -2.39
CA TYR A 31 13.89 8.64 -3.86
C TYR A 31 13.47 10.05 -4.30
N GLY A 32 13.43 11.01 -3.36
CA GLY A 32 13.12 12.42 -3.65
C GLY A 32 11.62 12.73 -3.72
N ILE A 33 10.74 11.81 -3.37
CA ILE A 33 9.29 12.02 -3.32
C ILE A 33 8.91 12.48 -1.92
N ASN A 34 8.53 13.76 -1.77
CA ASN A 34 8.29 14.41 -0.49
C ASN A 34 6.87 14.99 -0.34
N ASP A 35 6.04 14.89 -1.38
CA ASP A 35 4.65 15.33 -1.37
C ASP A 35 3.74 14.12 -1.14
N PHE A 36 2.95 14.15 -0.07
CA PHE A 36 2.14 13.02 0.35
C PHE A 36 0.70 13.41 0.59
N ILE A 37 -0.22 12.63 0.03
CA ILE A 37 -1.64 12.67 0.34
C ILE A 37 -1.99 11.40 1.11
N ILE A 38 -2.50 11.57 2.33
CA ILE A 38 -2.92 10.46 3.19
C ILE A 38 -4.44 10.39 3.19
N CYS A 39 -4.99 9.34 2.58
CA CYS A 39 -6.43 9.07 2.58
C CYS A 39 -6.84 8.50 3.95
N CYS A 40 -7.49 9.32 4.76
CA CYS A 40 -7.93 8.97 6.12
C CYS A 40 -9.34 8.38 6.13
N GLY A 41 -9.56 7.45 7.04
CA GLY A 41 -10.86 6.85 7.36
C GLY A 41 -10.94 6.57 8.85
N TYR A 42 -11.01 5.28 9.24
CA TYR A 42 -11.04 4.88 10.63
C TYR A 42 -9.91 5.51 11.45
N LYS A 43 -10.27 6.23 12.51
CA LYS A 43 -9.33 6.97 13.38
C LYS A 43 -8.40 7.94 12.63
N GLY A 44 -8.83 8.48 11.50
CA GLY A 44 -8.05 9.44 10.69
C GLY A 44 -7.58 10.67 11.48
N LYS A 45 -8.29 11.06 12.53
CA LYS A 45 -7.90 12.14 13.43
C LYS A 45 -6.52 11.93 14.06
N ILE A 46 -6.18 10.69 14.47
CA ILE A 46 -4.88 10.35 15.04
C ILE A 46 -3.75 10.57 14.01
N ILE A 47 -3.99 10.20 12.75
CA ILE A 47 -3.05 10.43 11.67
C ILE A 47 -2.85 11.92 11.43
N LYS A 48 -3.97 12.66 11.33
CA LYS A 48 -3.96 14.11 11.13
C LYS A 48 -3.18 14.84 12.21
N GLU A 49 -3.50 14.61 13.49
CA GLU A 49 -2.83 15.21 14.63
C GLU A 49 -1.33 14.91 14.65
N TYR A 50 -0.92 13.68 14.29
CA TYR A 50 0.49 13.31 14.24
C TYR A 50 1.27 14.13 13.20
N PHE A 51 0.69 14.36 12.01
CA PHE A 51 1.37 15.06 10.92
C PHE A 51 1.19 16.57 10.92
N GLU A 52 0.17 17.13 11.59
CA GLU A 52 0.00 18.60 11.76
C GLU A 52 1.20 19.24 12.46
N ASP A 53 1.73 18.60 13.50
CA ASP A 53 2.88 19.08 14.27
C ASP A 53 4.23 18.50 13.81
N PHE A 54 4.21 17.66 12.77
CA PHE A 54 5.40 16.92 12.34
C PHE A 54 6.28 17.78 11.44
N LYS A 55 7.39 18.29 12.03
CA LYS A 55 8.37 19.16 11.32
C LYS A 55 9.77 18.54 11.22
N SER A 56 9.92 17.27 11.57
CA SER A 56 11.25 16.64 11.61
C SER A 56 11.76 16.18 10.25
N GLU A 57 10.92 16.19 9.23
CA GLU A 57 11.28 15.84 7.85
C GLU A 57 10.77 16.92 6.88
N PRO A 58 11.43 17.10 5.73
CA PRO A 58 11.03 18.11 4.74
C PRO A 58 9.88 17.63 3.86
N TRP A 59 8.83 17.06 4.48
CA TRP A 59 7.67 16.52 3.78
C TRP A 59 6.52 17.52 3.72
N ASN A 60 5.86 17.57 2.58
CA ASN A 60 4.56 18.22 2.42
C ASN A 60 3.48 17.15 2.58
N VAL A 61 2.71 17.20 3.66
CA VAL A 61 1.73 16.17 4.01
C VAL A 61 0.34 16.75 4.06
N GLN A 62 -0.52 16.24 3.20
CA GLN A 62 -1.95 16.53 3.21
C GLN A 62 -2.72 15.31 3.71
N THR A 63 -3.59 15.50 4.70
CA THR A 63 -4.49 14.46 5.20
C THR A 63 -5.91 14.75 4.76
N ILE A 64 -6.54 13.82 4.05
CA ILE A 64 -7.90 13.97 3.52
C ILE A 64 -8.80 12.91 4.13
N ASP A 65 -9.91 13.33 4.73
CA ASP A 65 -10.95 12.39 5.17
C ASP A 65 -11.68 11.85 3.94
N THR A 66 -11.47 10.57 3.68
CA THR A 66 -12.07 9.85 2.56
C THR A 66 -13.23 8.93 3.00
N GLY A 67 -13.71 9.10 4.23
CA GLY A 67 -14.86 8.35 4.76
C GLY A 67 -14.50 7.03 5.42
N LEU A 68 -15.34 6.60 6.36
CA LEU A 68 -15.12 5.40 7.15
C LEU A 68 -15.31 4.13 6.31
N GLU A 69 -16.42 4.05 5.59
CA GLU A 69 -16.87 2.86 4.85
C GLU A 69 -16.37 2.83 3.38
N THR A 70 -15.53 3.79 2.98
CA THR A 70 -15.04 3.90 1.61
C THR A 70 -13.97 2.85 1.34
N MET A 71 -14.13 2.10 0.25
CA MET A 71 -13.18 1.08 -0.21
C MET A 71 -11.94 1.72 -0.88
N THR A 72 -10.92 0.92 -1.16
CA THR A 72 -9.60 1.36 -1.65
C THR A 72 -9.69 2.25 -2.90
N GLY A 73 -10.40 1.81 -3.93
CA GLY A 73 -10.62 2.60 -5.15
C GLY A 73 -11.48 3.84 -4.91
N GLY A 74 -12.48 3.75 -4.03
CA GLY A 74 -13.30 4.89 -3.66
C GLY A 74 -12.50 5.99 -2.96
N ARG A 75 -11.56 5.63 -2.07
CA ARG A 75 -10.65 6.60 -1.44
C ARG A 75 -9.78 7.31 -2.46
N LEU A 76 -9.27 6.55 -3.41
CA LEU A 76 -8.49 7.11 -4.51
C LEU A 76 -9.34 8.09 -5.33
N LYS A 77 -10.58 7.73 -5.69
CA LYS A 77 -11.50 8.62 -6.45
C LYS A 77 -11.78 9.94 -5.72
N ARG A 78 -11.86 9.93 -4.40
CA ARG A 78 -12.13 11.15 -3.62
C ARG A 78 -11.00 12.17 -3.62
N ILE A 79 -9.80 11.77 -4.02
CA ILE A 79 -8.64 12.67 -4.12
C ILE A 79 -8.27 13.02 -5.57
N GLU A 80 -9.11 12.69 -6.55
CA GLU A 80 -8.86 12.92 -7.98
C GLU A 80 -8.49 14.37 -8.32
N ASN A 81 -9.10 15.34 -7.64
CA ASN A 81 -8.84 16.76 -7.85
C ASN A 81 -7.52 17.25 -7.22
N GLU A 82 -6.90 16.45 -6.38
CA GLU A 82 -5.62 16.74 -5.74
C GLU A 82 -4.43 16.14 -6.53
N ILE A 83 -4.72 15.39 -7.60
CA ILE A 83 -3.73 14.71 -8.43
C ILE A 83 -3.71 15.34 -9.81
N ASP A 84 -2.55 15.83 -10.22
CA ASP A 84 -2.41 16.52 -11.50
C ASP A 84 -1.80 15.64 -12.60
N ASP A 85 -0.99 14.64 -12.27
CA ASP A 85 -0.19 13.86 -13.22
C ASP A 85 0.05 12.43 -12.71
N THR A 86 1.06 11.74 -13.24
CA THR A 86 1.54 10.45 -12.77
C THR A 86 1.83 10.48 -11.26
N PHE A 87 1.34 9.51 -10.53
CA PHE A 87 1.54 9.44 -9.08
C PHE A 87 1.85 8.02 -8.58
N CYS A 88 2.51 7.95 -7.45
CA CYS A 88 2.72 6.69 -6.73
C CYS A 88 1.61 6.48 -5.69
N MET A 89 1.18 5.23 -5.51
CA MET A 89 0.23 4.85 -4.48
C MET A 89 0.73 3.62 -3.73
N THR A 90 0.48 3.56 -2.43
CA THR A 90 0.73 2.37 -1.63
C THR A 90 -0.26 2.25 -0.49
N TYR A 91 -0.33 1.06 0.12
CA TYR A 91 -1.10 0.84 1.35
C TYR A 91 -0.37 1.45 2.55
N GLY A 92 -1.12 1.90 3.54
CA GLY A 92 -0.56 2.59 4.71
C GLY A 92 0.08 1.66 5.77
N ASP A 93 0.14 0.35 5.53
CA ASP A 93 0.62 -0.67 6.46
C ASP A 93 1.61 -1.67 5.84
N GLY A 94 2.08 -1.42 4.61
CA GLY A 94 3.05 -2.25 3.90
C GLY A 94 4.38 -1.53 3.67
N VAL A 95 5.48 -2.13 4.10
CA VAL A 95 6.85 -1.68 3.81
C VAL A 95 7.52 -2.62 2.82
N SER A 96 8.44 -2.11 2.01
CA SER A 96 9.18 -2.88 1.02
C SER A 96 10.54 -2.24 0.77
N ASP A 97 11.45 -3.00 0.18
CA ASP A 97 12.74 -2.57 -0.34
C ASP A 97 12.72 -2.31 -1.86
N VAL A 98 11.52 -2.09 -2.43
CA VAL A 98 11.35 -1.82 -3.86
C VAL A 98 12.15 -0.57 -4.29
N ASN A 99 12.85 -0.67 -5.41
CA ASN A 99 13.49 0.47 -6.04
C ASN A 99 12.44 1.31 -6.78
N LEU A 100 12.03 2.44 -6.18
CA LEU A 100 10.99 3.29 -6.78
C LEU A 100 11.43 3.95 -8.09
N ASN A 101 12.72 4.24 -8.27
CA ASN A 101 13.20 4.77 -9.54
C ASN A 101 13.01 3.75 -10.67
N ASP A 102 13.36 2.49 -10.43
CA ASP A 102 13.17 1.42 -11.41
C ASP A 102 11.69 1.17 -11.70
N LEU A 103 10.83 1.21 -10.68
CA LEU A 103 9.39 1.07 -10.82
C LEU A 103 8.79 2.19 -11.69
N ILE A 104 9.15 3.44 -11.43
CA ILE A 104 8.69 4.61 -12.19
C ILE A 104 9.24 4.56 -13.63
N LEU A 105 10.50 4.21 -13.82
CA LEU A 105 11.10 4.06 -15.15
C LEU A 105 10.41 2.94 -15.95
N PHE A 106 10.13 1.81 -15.30
CA PHE A 106 9.38 0.71 -15.92
C PHE A 106 7.98 1.16 -16.35
N HIS A 107 7.26 1.88 -15.48
CA HIS A 107 5.95 2.43 -15.78
C HIS A 107 5.99 3.35 -17.02
N LYS A 108 6.86 4.35 -17.00
CA LYS A 108 7.02 5.30 -18.12
C LYS A 108 7.40 4.64 -19.44
N LYS A 109 8.27 3.63 -19.39
CA LYS A 109 8.69 2.87 -20.58
C LYS A 109 7.52 2.10 -21.22
N ASN A 110 6.63 1.55 -20.42
CA ASN A 110 5.51 0.73 -20.91
C ASN A 110 4.28 1.54 -21.30
N GLN A 111 4.19 2.81 -20.92
CA GLN A 111 3.10 3.73 -21.27
C GLN A 111 1.70 3.16 -20.98
N LEU A 112 1.54 2.49 -19.85
CA LEU A 112 0.28 1.93 -19.37
C LEU A 112 -0.29 2.80 -18.25
N ILE A 113 -1.60 2.71 -18.04
CA ILE A 113 -2.32 3.50 -17.02
C ILE A 113 -1.88 3.13 -15.61
N GLY A 114 -1.49 1.88 -15.37
CA GLY A 114 -1.08 1.42 -14.05
C GLY A 114 0.04 0.39 -14.10
N THR A 115 0.90 0.46 -13.11
CA THR A 115 1.97 -0.51 -12.83
C THR A 115 1.91 -0.86 -11.35
N LEU A 116 2.06 -2.12 -11.02
CA LEU A 116 2.10 -2.60 -9.64
C LEU A 116 3.32 -3.48 -9.41
N THR A 117 3.80 -3.51 -8.18
CA THR A 117 4.83 -4.45 -7.75
C THR A 117 4.21 -5.81 -7.50
N ALA A 118 4.70 -6.84 -8.18
CA ALA A 118 4.31 -8.22 -7.94
C ALA A 118 5.39 -8.95 -7.14
N ILE A 119 5.01 -9.73 -6.16
CA ILE A 119 5.92 -10.51 -5.33
C ILE A 119 5.52 -11.98 -5.25
N HIS A 120 6.50 -12.84 -5.04
CA HIS A 120 6.25 -14.20 -4.57
C HIS A 120 6.25 -14.16 -3.04
N PRO A 121 5.12 -14.48 -2.37
CA PRO A 121 5.12 -14.54 -0.91
C PRO A 121 6.11 -15.61 -0.44
N PRO A 122 6.83 -15.36 0.67
CA PRO A 122 7.63 -16.41 1.27
C PRO A 122 6.71 -17.56 1.69
N GLU A 123 7.05 -18.75 1.28
CA GLU A 123 6.30 -19.93 1.70
C GLU A 123 6.44 -20.12 3.20
N ARG A 124 5.30 -20.16 3.89
CA ARG A 124 5.28 -20.28 5.35
C ARG A 124 5.13 -21.72 5.84
N PHE A 125 4.70 -22.63 4.97
CA PHE A 125 4.36 -24.00 5.38
C PHE A 125 4.70 -25.01 4.26
N GLY A 126 5.21 -26.16 4.66
CA GLY A 126 5.34 -27.32 3.77
C GLY A 126 3.98 -27.87 3.37
N VAL A 127 3.94 -28.56 2.23
CA VAL A 127 2.76 -29.23 1.68
C VAL A 127 2.79 -30.69 2.05
N LEU A 128 1.65 -31.23 2.45
CA LEU A 128 1.49 -32.66 2.77
C LEU A 128 0.71 -33.34 1.66
N ASP A 129 1.24 -34.43 1.13
CA ASP A 129 0.43 -35.37 0.33
C ASP A 129 -0.27 -36.34 1.30
N LEU A 130 -1.57 -36.52 1.09
CA LEU A 130 -2.40 -37.37 1.93
C LEU A 130 -3.00 -38.52 1.11
N SER A 131 -2.97 -39.71 1.69
CA SER A 131 -3.76 -40.86 1.23
C SER A 131 -4.68 -41.30 2.35
N GLY A 132 -5.98 -40.97 2.24
CA GLY A 132 -6.90 -41.09 3.36
C GLY A 132 -6.47 -40.24 4.54
N ASN A 133 -6.24 -40.86 5.69
CA ASN A 133 -5.76 -40.17 6.90
C ASN A 133 -4.24 -40.26 7.12
N TYR A 134 -3.50 -40.76 6.15
CA TYR A 134 -2.06 -40.94 6.25
C TYR A 134 -1.33 -39.89 5.43
N VAL A 135 -0.28 -39.31 6.01
CA VAL A 135 0.69 -38.46 5.29
C VAL A 135 1.59 -39.38 4.49
N THR A 136 1.60 -39.23 3.14
CA THR A 136 2.43 -40.06 2.25
C THR A 136 3.69 -39.36 1.81
N ALA A 137 3.68 -38.01 1.79
CA ALA A 137 4.86 -37.21 1.53
C ALA A 137 4.76 -35.84 2.23
N PHE A 138 5.92 -35.25 2.52
CA PHE A 138 6.06 -33.87 2.97
C PHE A 138 6.99 -33.17 1.99
N HIS A 139 6.50 -32.11 1.37
CA HIS A 139 7.27 -31.29 0.44
C HIS A 139 7.46 -29.92 1.04
N GLU A 140 8.71 -29.51 1.15
CA GLU A 140 9.03 -28.09 1.28
C GLU A 140 8.80 -27.49 -0.11
N LYS A 141 7.84 -26.58 -0.27
CA LYS A 141 7.62 -25.94 -1.56
C LYS A 141 8.89 -25.20 -1.97
N HIS A 142 9.37 -25.47 -3.18
CA HIS A 142 10.50 -24.73 -3.73
C HIS A 142 10.07 -23.29 -4.09
N ARG A 143 10.95 -22.30 -3.82
CA ARG A 143 10.77 -20.92 -4.30
C ARG A 143 10.46 -20.93 -5.79
N GLY A 144 9.25 -20.55 -6.18
CA GLY A 144 8.84 -20.52 -7.59
C GLY A 144 7.51 -21.20 -7.91
N GLU A 145 6.94 -22.00 -7.01
CA GLU A 145 5.62 -22.64 -7.20
C GLU A 145 4.44 -21.80 -6.67
N SER A 146 4.72 -20.75 -5.90
CA SER A 146 3.69 -19.83 -5.42
C SER A 146 3.27 -18.84 -6.50
N SER A 147 1.98 -18.57 -6.59
CA SER A 147 1.44 -17.55 -7.49
C SER A 147 1.97 -16.16 -7.12
N TRP A 148 2.14 -15.30 -8.11
CA TRP A 148 2.39 -13.87 -7.89
C TRP A 148 1.24 -13.24 -7.13
N ILE A 149 1.56 -12.40 -6.16
CA ILE A 149 0.56 -11.62 -5.42
C ILE A 149 0.86 -10.12 -5.53
N ASN A 150 -0.16 -9.31 -5.28
CA ASN A 150 -0.02 -7.87 -5.19
C ASN A 150 0.89 -7.50 -4.01
N GLY A 151 2.02 -6.88 -4.31
CA GLY A 151 3.02 -6.41 -3.33
C GLY A 151 2.80 -4.95 -2.89
N GLY A 152 1.73 -4.30 -3.34
CA GLY A 152 1.56 -2.87 -3.14
C GLY A 152 2.49 -2.06 -4.05
N PHE A 153 2.77 -0.80 -3.71
CA PHE A 153 3.64 0.08 -4.47
C PHE A 153 3.28 0.15 -5.96
N PHE A 154 2.34 1.03 -6.23
CA PHE A 154 1.79 1.26 -7.56
C PHE A 154 2.33 2.56 -8.14
N VAL A 155 2.33 2.63 -9.47
CA VAL A 155 2.43 3.89 -10.22
C VAL A 155 1.23 3.95 -11.14
N PHE A 156 0.52 5.08 -11.12
CA PHE A 156 -0.67 5.32 -11.92
C PHE A 156 -0.55 6.62 -12.70
N GLU A 157 -1.11 6.61 -13.91
CA GLU A 157 -1.46 7.82 -14.62
C GLU A 157 -2.80 8.36 -14.13
N LYS A 158 -3.04 9.67 -14.27
CA LYS A 158 -4.29 10.32 -13.85
C LYS A 158 -5.53 9.67 -14.45
N GLU A 159 -5.43 9.12 -15.64
CA GLU A 159 -6.50 8.41 -16.35
C GLU A 159 -7.06 7.20 -15.58
N ILE A 160 -6.38 6.72 -14.54
CA ILE A 160 -6.91 5.66 -13.66
C ILE A 160 -8.27 6.04 -13.07
N PHE A 161 -8.51 7.32 -12.82
CA PHE A 161 -9.76 7.81 -12.25
C PHE A 161 -10.97 7.58 -13.17
N ASP A 162 -10.79 7.48 -14.47
CA ASP A 162 -11.85 7.18 -15.45
C ASP A 162 -12.36 5.73 -15.33
N TYR A 163 -11.58 4.86 -14.72
CA TYR A 163 -11.91 3.45 -14.50
C TYR A 163 -12.61 3.20 -13.17
N ILE A 164 -12.56 4.15 -12.23
CA ILE A 164 -13.22 4.06 -10.92
C ILE A 164 -14.66 4.57 -11.06
N LYS A 165 -15.60 3.67 -11.41
CA LYS A 165 -16.97 4.03 -11.75
C LYS A 165 -17.99 3.83 -10.63
N ASN A 166 -17.71 2.95 -9.66
CA ASN A 166 -18.66 2.58 -8.61
C ASN A 166 -18.51 3.42 -7.33
N GLY A 167 -17.87 4.61 -7.44
CA GLY A 167 -17.70 5.53 -6.31
C GLY A 167 -17.06 4.85 -5.09
N ASP A 168 -17.62 5.11 -3.92
CA ASP A 168 -17.09 4.65 -2.62
C ASP A 168 -16.99 3.13 -2.46
N SER A 169 -17.81 2.37 -3.17
CA SER A 169 -17.81 0.90 -3.12
C SER A 169 -16.75 0.23 -3.98
N THR A 170 -15.97 1.00 -4.73
CA THR A 170 -14.92 0.46 -5.60
C THR A 170 -13.76 -0.08 -4.79
N THR A 171 -13.49 -1.36 -4.93
CA THR A 171 -12.25 -2.00 -4.50
C THR A 171 -11.26 -1.94 -5.65
N LEU A 172 -10.09 -1.33 -5.45
CA LEU A 172 -9.09 -1.10 -6.51
C LEU A 172 -8.58 -2.41 -7.12
N GLU A 173 -8.59 -3.47 -6.34
CA GLU A 173 -8.03 -4.79 -6.66
C GLU A 173 -9.02 -5.72 -7.39
N ARG A 174 -10.20 -5.21 -7.82
CA ARG A 174 -11.27 -6.03 -8.43
C ARG A 174 -11.82 -5.45 -9.70
#